data_c459e9c7de9c807392b72a0ca451f716
#
_entry.id   c459e9c7de9c807392b72a0ca451f716
#
_cell.length_a   1.000
_cell.length_b   1.000
_cell.length_c   1.000
_cell.angle_alpha   90.00
_cell.angle_beta   90.00
_cell.angle_gamma   90.00
#
_symmetry.space_group_name_H-M   'P 1'
#
loop_
_entity.id
_entity.type
_entity.pdbx_description
1 polymer ?
#
loop_
_entity_poly.entity_id
_entity_poly.type
_entity_poly.pdbx_seq_one_letter_code
_entity_poly.pdbx_strand_id
1 'polypeptide(L)'
;TPIKSSAASDVYKRQVLCILIHSLAGYLIGRKMKQRKIFKISYYYIVSGMFVPFAVLMMPLVKETAQLGIANRFGVIVLYVVFFMPMNVLLYSGYLNNIPMALEEAACVDGAGVWQTYWKIIFPNMKPMHATVAVLTALGTWNDVMTPLVILAGSDVNTLPLAQMTFQTQFGTNYNLAFASYLLALLPILIFYLICQKQILNGVVNGAVK
;
A
#
# COMPACT_ATOMS: atom_id res chain seq x y z
N THR A 1 -7.73 25.33 -13.46
CA THR A 1 -8.72 24.46 -12.81
C THR A 1 -8.16 24.02 -11.48
N PRO A 2 -8.87 24.14 -10.35
CA PRO A 2 -8.36 23.73 -9.08
C PRO A 2 -8.04 22.25 -9.15
N ILE A 3 -6.79 21.88 -8.82
CA ILE A 3 -6.41 20.51 -8.52
C ILE A 3 -7.30 20.13 -7.34
N LYS A 4 -8.41 19.48 -7.65
CA LYS A 4 -9.41 19.13 -6.65
C LYS A 4 -8.73 18.27 -5.61
N SER A 5 -8.99 18.54 -4.35
CA SER A 5 -8.59 17.82 -3.14
C SER A 5 -8.89 16.29 -3.16
N SER A 6 -9.38 15.81 -4.29
CA SER A 6 -9.72 14.41 -4.54
C SER A 6 -8.50 13.46 -4.55
N ALA A 7 -7.34 13.91 -5.08
CA ALA A 7 -6.15 13.05 -5.10
C ALA A 7 -5.67 12.69 -3.68
N ALA A 8 -5.66 13.67 -2.76
CA ALA A 8 -5.31 13.43 -1.37
C ALA A 8 -6.32 12.50 -0.68
N SER A 9 -7.63 12.70 -0.91
CA SER A 9 -8.67 11.85 -0.31
C SER A 9 -8.59 10.40 -0.80
N ASP A 10 -8.22 10.19 -2.05
CA ASP A 10 -8.05 8.84 -2.62
C ASP A 10 -6.82 8.13 -2.02
N VAL A 11 -5.75 8.87 -1.70
CA VAL A 11 -4.60 8.36 -0.96
C VAL A 11 -5.02 7.83 0.40
N TYR A 12 -5.82 8.60 1.17
CA TYR A 12 -6.27 8.18 2.50
C TYR A 12 -7.20 6.98 2.47
N LYS A 13 -8.21 6.96 1.58
CA LYS A 13 -9.15 5.84 1.45
C LYS A 13 -8.43 4.53 1.16
N ARG A 14 -7.52 4.55 0.20
CA ARG A 14 -6.68 3.41 -0.15
C ARG A 14 -5.80 2.98 1.01
N GLN A 15 -5.19 3.94 1.73
CA GLN A 15 -4.32 3.67 2.87
C GLN A 15 -5.04 2.86 3.95
N VAL A 16 -6.27 3.26 4.28
CA VAL A 16 -7.11 2.54 5.24
C VAL A 16 -7.40 1.10 4.75
N LEU A 17 -7.77 0.94 3.48
CA LEU A 17 -8.03 -0.38 2.89
C LEU A 17 -6.78 -1.27 2.91
N CYS A 18 -5.61 -0.73 2.55
CA CYS A 18 -4.36 -1.47 2.62
C CYS A 18 -4.06 -1.95 4.05
N ILE A 19 -4.18 -1.08 5.05
CA ILE A 19 -3.93 -1.46 6.44
C ILE A 19 -4.91 -2.55 6.89
N LEU A 20 -6.20 -2.37 6.66
CA LEU A 20 -7.23 -3.31 7.11
C LEU A 20 -7.09 -4.69 6.44
N ILE A 21 -7.02 -4.70 5.11
CA ILE A 21 -7.00 -5.95 4.33
C ILE A 21 -5.66 -6.68 4.53
N HIS A 22 -4.54 -5.95 4.41
CA HIS A 22 -3.22 -6.60 4.45
C HIS A 22 -2.81 -7.03 5.86
N SER A 23 -3.21 -6.29 6.92
CA SER A 23 -2.95 -6.72 8.29
C SER A 23 -3.74 -7.98 8.64
N LEU A 24 -4.99 -8.07 8.19
CA LEU A 24 -5.82 -9.26 8.39
C LEU A 24 -5.24 -10.46 7.63
N ALA A 25 -4.89 -10.28 6.36
CA ALA A 25 -4.26 -11.33 5.55
C ALA A 25 -2.93 -11.77 6.16
N GLY A 26 -2.07 -10.80 6.54
CA GLY A 26 -0.79 -11.08 7.20
C GLY A 26 -0.96 -11.82 8.53
N TYR A 27 -1.96 -11.46 9.34
CA TYR A 27 -2.29 -12.16 10.58
C TYR A 27 -2.71 -13.61 10.32
N LEU A 28 -3.72 -13.82 9.47
CA LEU A 28 -4.24 -15.15 9.19
C LEU A 28 -3.17 -16.08 8.61
N ILE A 29 -2.41 -15.56 7.63
CA ILE A 29 -1.34 -16.32 6.99
C ILE A 29 -0.19 -16.55 7.97
N GLY A 30 0.29 -15.51 8.64
CA GLY A 30 1.44 -15.59 9.54
C GLY A 30 1.24 -16.56 10.70
N ARG A 31 0.03 -16.60 11.29
CA ARG A 31 -0.28 -17.53 12.39
C ARG A 31 -0.52 -18.97 11.93
N LYS A 32 -1.15 -19.15 10.76
CA LYS A 32 -1.59 -20.48 10.31
C LYS A 32 -0.64 -21.18 9.33
N MET A 33 0.32 -20.46 8.73
CA MET A 33 1.23 -21.07 7.73
C MET A 33 2.11 -22.18 8.29
N LYS A 34 2.42 -22.16 9.60
CA LYS A 34 3.17 -23.22 10.27
C LYS A 34 2.33 -24.48 10.52
N GLN A 35 1.00 -24.33 10.62
CA GLN A 35 0.07 -25.41 10.97
C GLN A 35 -0.59 -26.06 9.75
N ARG A 36 -0.84 -25.28 8.68
CA ARG A 36 -1.58 -25.76 7.50
C ARG A 36 -0.86 -25.40 6.21
N LYS A 37 -0.62 -26.40 5.37
CA LYS A 37 0.06 -26.26 4.07
C LYS A 37 -0.60 -25.22 3.15
N ILE A 38 -1.93 -25.10 3.18
CA ILE A 38 -2.65 -24.15 2.33
C ILE A 38 -2.24 -22.69 2.62
N PHE A 39 -2.11 -22.30 3.88
CA PHE A 39 -1.66 -20.94 4.24
C PHE A 39 -0.20 -20.70 3.86
N LYS A 40 0.63 -21.73 3.92
CA LYS A 40 2.01 -21.66 3.46
C LYS A 40 2.08 -21.46 1.94
N ILE A 41 1.27 -22.19 1.18
CA ILE A 41 1.17 -22.02 -0.28
C ILE A 41 0.63 -20.63 -0.62
N SER A 42 -0.44 -20.20 0.04
CA SER A 42 -1.02 -18.85 -0.15
C SER A 42 0.00 -17.75 0.14
N TYR A 43 0.83 -17.92 1.17
CA TYR A 43 1.90 -16.98 1.49
C TYR A 43 2.89 -16.84 0.33
N TYR A 44 3.44 -17.96 -0.15
CA TYR A 44 4.40 -17.93 -1.25
C TYR A 44 3.78 -17.44 -2.55
N TYR A 45 2.53 -17.80 -2.81
CA TYR A 45 1.79 -17.31 -3.98
C TYR A 45 1.62 -15.79 -3.94
N ILE A 46 1.19 -15.22 -2.81
CA ILE A 46 1.04 -13.78 -2.67
C ILE A 46 2.41 -13.09 -2.79
N VAL A 47 3.41 -13.55 -2.04
CA VAL A 47 4.74 -12.94 -2.03
C VAL A 47 5.43 -13.03 -3.40
N SER A 48 5.18 -14.09 -4.17
CA SER A 48 5.71 -14.22 -5.54
C SER A 48 5.26 -13.09 -6.47
N GLY A 49 4.15 -12.42 -6.17
CA GLY A 49 3.69 -11.25 -6.90
C GLY A 49 4.68 -10.08 -6.92
N MET A 50 5.61 -10.02 -5.94
CA MET A 50 6.68 -8.99 -5.93
C MET A 50 7.65 -9.12 -7.10
N PHE A 51 7.78 -10.31 -7.67
CA PHE A 51 8.72 -10.58 -8.76
C PHE A 51 8.13 -10.34 -10.15
N VAL A 52 6.83 -10.02 -10.23
CA VAL A 52 6.19 -9.73 -11.52
C VAL A 52 6.41 -8.27 -11.88
N PRO A 53 7.17 -7.94 -12.94
CA PRO A 53 7.40 -6.57 -13.35
C PRO A 53 6.10 -5.90 -13.80
N PHE A 54 5.84 -4.67 -13.37
CA PHE A 54 4.65 -3.92 -13.76
C PHE A 54 4.52 -3.79 -15.29
N ALA A 55 5.64 -3.62 -16.00
CA ALA A 55 5.65 -3.50 -17.46
C ALA A 55 4.98 -4.69 -18.18
N VAL A 56 5.11 -5.90 -17.61
CA VAL A 56 4.46 -7.11 -18.16
C VAL A 56 2.95 -7.07 -17.93
N LEU A 57 2.52 -6.45 -16.83
CA LEU A 57 1.11 -6.37 -16.45
C LEU A 57 0.35 -5.24 -17.14
N MET A 58 1.03 -4.23 -17.68
CA MET A 58 0.39 -2.99 -18.18
C MET A 58 -0.75 -3.28 -19.16
N MET A 59 -0.49 -4.03 -20.24
CA MET A 59 -1.50 -4.30 -21.26
C MET A 59 -2.65 -5.19 -20.76
N PRO A 60 -2.40 -6.31 -20.05
CA PRO A 60 -3.47 -7.07 -19.41
C PRO A 60 -4.33 -6.22 -18.48
N LEU A 61 -3.73 -5.36 -17.63
CA LEU A 61 -4.46 -4.52 -16.69
C LEU A 61 -5.37 -3.51 -17.38
N VAL A 62 -4.89 -2.85 -18.45
CA VAL A 62 -5.73 -1.93 -19.23
C VAL A 62 -6.95 -2.66 -19.80
N LYS A 63 -6.74 -3.85 -20.37
CA LYS A 63 -7.81 -4.67 -20.93
C LYS A 63 -8.81 -5.10 -19.85
N GLU A 64 -8.33 -5.69 -18.77
CA GLU A 64 -9.18 -6.19 -17.67
C GLU A 64 -9.97 -5.06 -17.00
N THR A 65 -9.32 -3.95 -16.68
CA THR A 65 -9.99 -2.80 -16.04
C THR A 65 -11.05 -2.18 -16.96
N ALA A 66 -10.81 -2.13 -18.28
CA ALA A 66 -11.78 -1.66 -19.24
C ALA A 66 -12.97 -2.63 -19.35
N GLN A 67 -12.74 -3.94 -19.43
CA GLN A 67 -13.80 -4.96 -19.48
C GLN A 67 -14.66 -4.98 -18.21
N LEU A 68 -14.05 -4.77 -17.06
CA LEU A 68 -14.76 -4.72 -15.76
C LEU A 68 -15.44 -3.35 -15.51
N GLY A 69 -15.26 -2.36 -16.39
CA GLY A 69 -15.80 -1.01 -16.20
C GLY A 69 -15.16 -0.24 -15.03
N ILE A 70 -13.97 -0.64 -14.61
CA ILE A 70 -13.22 -0.04 -13.51
C ILE A 70 -11.97 0.74 -13.97
N ALA A 71 -11.87 1.11 -15.25
CA ALA A 71 -10.83 2.00 -15.77
C ALA A 71 -11.06 3.44 -15.30
N ASN A 72 -11.05 3.65 -13.99
CA ASN A 72 -11.35 4.91 -13.31
C ASN A 72 -10.61 5.00 -11.96
N ARG A 73 -10.85 6.07 -11.19
CA ARG A 73 -10.22 6.27 -9.86
C ARG A 73 -10.42 5.10 -8.90
N PHE A 74 -11.61 4.52 -8.90
CA PHE A 74 -11.89 3.38 -8.02
C PHE A 74 -11.03 2.16 -8.39
N GLY A 75 -10.91 1.87 -9.70
CA GLY A 75 -10.04 0.80 -10.18
C GLY A 75 -8.58 1.00 -9.81
N VAL A 76 -8.05 2.24 -9.90
CA VAL A 76 -6.69 2.56 -9.46
C VAL A 76 -6.52 2.28 -7.96
N ILE A 77 -7.51 2.61 -7.11
CA ILE A 77 -7.48 2.27 -5.68
C ILE A 77 -7.40 0.75 -5.47
N VAL A 78 -8.24 -0.01 -6.17
CA VAL A 78 -8.23 -1.48 -6.10
C VAL A 78 -6.89 -2.07 -6.54
N LEU A 79 -6.36 -1.58 -7.65
CA LEU A 79 -5.05 -2.04 -8.16
C LEU A 79 -3.93 -1.79 -7.16
N TYR A 80 -3.90 -0.64 -6.52
CA TYR A 80 -2.90 -0.37 -5.49
C TYR A 80 -3.03 -1.28 -4.26
N VAL A 81 -4.26 -1.61 -3.84
CA VAL A 81 -4.44 -2.61 -2.78
C VAL A 81 -3.84 -3.95 -3.21
N VAL A 82 -4.05 -4.38 -4.46
CA VAL A 82 -3.48 -5.63 -4.96
C VAL A 82 -1.94 -5.55 -5.07
N PHE A 83 -1.39 -4.46 -5.62
CA PHE A 83 0.06 -4.34 -5.84
C PHE A 83 0.88 -4.25 -4.56
N PHE A 84 0.36 -3.59 -3.53
CA PHE A 84 1.04 -3.50 -2.24
C PHE A 84 0.82 -4.74 -1.36
N MET A 85 -0.13 -5.63 -1.71
CA MET A 85 -0.45 -6.81 -0.91
C MET A 85 0.76 -7.73 -0.66
N PRO A 86 1.60 -8.08 -1.65
CA PRO A 86 2.73 -8.97 -1.46
C PRO A 86 3.71 -8.46 -0.39
N MET A 87 4.16 -7.23 -0.53
CA MET A 87 5.10 -6.62 0.42
C MET A 87 4.48 -6.44 1.79
N ASN A 88 3.24 -5.98 1.87
CA ASN A 88 2.59 -5.73 3.14
C ASN A 88 2.27 -7.03 3.90
N VAL A 89 1.86 -8.09 3.21
CA VAL A 89 1.65 -9.41 3.84
C VAL A 89 2.97 -9.97 4.35
N LEU A 90 4.08 -9.80 3.61
CA LEU A 90 5.42 -10.18 4.07
C LEU A 90 5.77 -9.43 5.38
N LEU A 91 5.59 -8.12 5.41
CA LEU A 91 5.90 -7.29 6.58
C LEU A 91 5.02 -7.65 7.78
N TYR A 92 3.71 -7.76 7.62
CA TYR A 92 2.80 -8.10 8.71
C TYR A 92 3.03 -9.50 9.24
N SER A 93 3.21 -10.49 8.37
CA SER A 93 3.48 -11.87 8.80
C SER A 93 4.83 -12.01 9.51
N GLY A 94 5.83 -11.24 9.09
CA GLY A 94 7.12 -11.17 9.76
C GLY A 94 7.01 -10.53 11.16
N TYR A 95 6.31 -9.39 11.25
CA TYR A 95 6.12 -8.67 12.52
C TYR A 95 5.37 -9.48 13.58
N LEU A 96 4.45 -10.34 13.17
CA LEU A 96 3.70 -11.21 14.09
C LEU A 96 4.57 -12.15 14.92
N ASN A 97 5.78 -12.45 14.48
CA ASN A 97 6.71 -13.24 15.29
C ASN A 97 7.15 -12.51 16.57
N ASN A 98 7.01 -11.17 16.62
CA ASN A 98 7.30 -10.35 17.79
C ASN A 98 6.11 -10.25 18.76
N ILE A 99 4.93 -10.73 18.37
CA ILE A 99 3.72 -10.74 19.20
C ILE A 99 3.57 -12.16 19.79
N PRO A 100 3.74 -12.34 21.12
CA PRO A 100 3.64 -13.65 21.74
C PRO A 100 2.27 -14.30 21.51
N MET A 101 2.28 -15.59 21.20
CA MET A 101 1.04 -16.39 21.03
C MET A 101 0.20 -16.44 22.32
N ALA A 102 0.87 -16.37 23.47
CA ALA A 102 0.23 -16.35 24.79
C ALA A 102 -0.85 -15.26 24.95
N LEU A 103 -0.74 -14.14 24.23
CA LEU A 103 -1.81 -13.12 24.25
C LEU A 103 -3.10 -13.60 23.60
N GLU A 104 -3.00 -14.40 22.54
CA GLU A 104 -4.16 -15.00 21.89
C GLU A 104 -4.76 -16.15 22.71
N GLU A 105 -3.87 -16.93 23.35
CA GLU A 105 -4.28 -18.03 24.24
C GLU A 105 -4.99 -17.49 25.48
N ALA A 106 -4.47 -16.42 26.11
CA ALA A 106 -5.14 -15.77 27.24
C ALA A 106 -6.51 -15.22 26.83
N ALA A 107 -6.60 -14.54 25.67
CA ALA A 107 -7.89 -14.06 25.16
C ALA A 107 -8.89 -15.20 24.93
N CYS A 108 -8.42 -16.34 24.45
CA CYS A 108 -9.27 -17.53 24.25
C CYS A 108 -9.79 -18.08 25.61
N VAL A 109 -8.95 -18.10 26.63
CA VAL A 109 -9.35 -18.49 28.01
C VAL A 109 -10.40 -17.53 28.57
N ASP A 110 -10.25 -16.22 28.28
CA ASP A 110 -11.23 -15.18 28.66
C ASP A 110 -12.53 -15.23 27.82
N GLY A 111 -12.67 -16.20 26.90
CA GLY A 111 -13.86 -16.39 26.07
C GLY A 111 -13.94 -15.47 24.85
N ALA A 112 -12.85 -14.79 24.48
CA ALA A 112 -12.84 -13.93 23.29
C ALA A 112 -12.85 -14.76 22.00
N GLY A 113 -13.77 -14.43 21.08
CA GLY A 113 -13.77 -15.01 19.74
C GLY A 113 -12.62 -14.49 18.88
N VAL A 114 -12.30 -15.20 17.77
CA VAL A 114 -11.19 -14.88 16.85
C VAL A 114 -11.20 -13.43 16.38
N TRP A 115 -12.36 -12.91 15.98
CA TRP A 115 -12.52 -11.50 15.56
C TRP A 115 -12.27 -10.53 16.69
N GLN A 116 -12.71 -10.85 17.90
CA GLN A 116 -12.50 -10.01 19.07
C GLN A 116 -11.02 -9.98 19.46
N THR A 117 -10.35 -11.12 19.43
CA THR A 117 -8.90 -11.24 19.64
C THR A 117 -8.13 -10.43 18.61
N TYR A 118 -8.50 -10.54 17.32
CA TYR A 118 -7.85 -9.77 16.26
C TYR A 118 -8.00 -8.26 16.51
N TRP A 119 -9.21 -7.74 16.62
CA TRP A 119 -9.45 -6.30 16.68
C TRP A 119 -9.03 -5.66 17.99
N LYS A 120 -9.18 -6.34 19.13
CA LYS A 120 -8.90 -5.77 20.46
C LYS A 120 -7.47 -6.01 20.94
N ILE A 121 -6.80 -7.03 20.45
CA ILE A 121 -5.48 -7.43 20.91
C ILE A 121 -4.45 -7.33 19.80
N ILE A 122 -4.60 -8.08 18.73
CA ILE A 122 -3.56 -8.20 17.71
C ILE A 122 -3.41 -6.91 16.89
N PHE A 123 -4.49 -6.36 16.36
CA PHE A 123 -4.47 -5.16 15.54
C PHE A 123 -3.84 -3.95 16.28
N PRO A 124 -4.19 -3.63 17.54
CA PRO A 124 -3.52 -2.57 18.28
C PRO A 124 -2.04 -2.83 18.55
N ASN A 125 -1.64 -4.08 18.79
CA ASN A 125 -0.23 -4.45 18.99
C ASN A 125 0.59 -4.36 17.70
N MET A 126 -0.05 -4.39 16.51
CA MET A 126 0.61 -4.15 15.23
C MET A 126 0.73 -2.66 14.87
N LYS A 127 0.38 -1.73 15.74
CA LYS A 127 0.44 -0.28 15.48
C LYS A 127 1.78 0.21 14.89
N PRO A 128 2.96 -0.21 15.37
CA PRO A 128 4.22 0.18 14.73
C PRO A 128 4.32 -0.30 13.27
N MET A 129 3.85 -1.51 12.99
CA MET A 129 3.86 -2.05 11.63
C MET A 129 2.81 -1.36 10.75
N HIS A 130 1.64 -0.97 11.29
CA HIS A 130 0.68 -0.15 10.54
C HIS A 130 1.30 1.17 10.08
N ALA A 131 2.08 1.82 10.95
CA ALA A 131 2.78 3.06 10.57
C ALA A 131 3.81 2.83 9.47
N THR A 132 4.59 1.74 9.54
CA THR A 132 5.56 1.38 8.50
C THR A 132 4.88 1.12 7.16
N VAL A 133 3.84 0.28 7.16
CA VAL A 133 3.05 -0.01 5.95
C VAL A 133 2.40 1.25 5.41
N ALA A 134 1.88 2.12 6.28
CA ALA A 134 1.29 3.39 5.89
C ALA A 134 2.29 4.26 5.12
N VAL A 135 3.49 4.37 5.62
CA VAL A 135 4.53 5.20 4.97
C VAL A 135 4.97 4.60 3.64
N LEU A 136 5.30 3.31 3.62
CA LEU A 136 5.78 2.64 2.40
C LEU A 136 4.74 2.70 1.27
N THR A 137 3.48 2.43 1.59
CA THR A 137 2.40 2.50 0.59
C THR A 137 2.09 3.93 0.16
N ALA A 138 2.14 4.91 1.08
CA ALA A 138 1.94 6.30 0.73
C ALA A 138 3.05 6.82 -0.20
N LEU A 139 4.32 6.54 0.13
CA LEU A 139 5.47 6.91 -0.70
C LEU A 139 5.42 6.26 -2.08
N GLY A 140 5.18 4.95 -2.12
CA GLY A 140 5.10 4.20 -3.38
C GLY A 140 4.03 4.75 -4.31
N THR A 141 2.86 5.09 -3.76
CA THR A 141 1.78 5.64 -4.58
C THR A 141 1.95 7.11 -4.93
N TRP A 142 2.52 7.92 -4.03
CA TRP A 142 2.77 9.33 -4.30
C TRP A 142 3.68 9.50 -5.50
N ASN A 143 4.65 8.60 -5.67
CA ASN A 143 5.64 8.64 -6.75
C ASN A 143 5.23 7.84 -8.00
N ASP A 144 4.10 7.12 -7.96
CA ASP A 144 3.69 6.29 -9.11
C ASP A 144 3.06 7.14 -10.21
N VAL A 145 3.66 7.05 -11.38
CA VAL A 145 3.20 7.65 -12.64
C VAL A 145 2.53 6.62 -13.52
N MET A 146 3.06 5.39 -13.54
CA MET A 146 2.73 4.41 -14.58
C MET A 146 1.31 3.85 -14.44
N THR A 147 0.88 3.51 -13.22
CA THR A 147 -0.47 2.99 -13.02
C THR A 147 -1.55 4.00 -13.41
N PRO A 148 -1.51 5.27 -12.93
CA PRO A 148 -2.46 6.28 -13.38
C PRO A 148 -2.37 6.58 -14.88
N LEU A 149 -1.18 6.60 -15.45
CA LEU A 149 -0.96 6.88 -16.87
C LEU A 149 -1.71 5.88 -17.77
N VAL A 150 -1.65 4.59 -17.45
CA VAL A 150 -2.25 3.55 -18.28
C VAL A 150 -3.73 3.30 -17.98
N ILE A 151 -4.15 3.46 -16.72
CA ILE A 151 -5.53 3.16 -16.31
C ILE A 151 -6.46 4.37 -16.47
N LEU A 152 -5.95 5.60 -16.25
CA LEU A 152 -6.73 6.83 -16.37
C LEU A 152 -6.58 7.50 -17.75
N ALA A 153 -5.98 6.83 -18.71
CA ALA A 153 -5.81 7.33 -20.06
C ALA A 153 -7.19 7.75 -20.64
N GLY A 154 -7.27 9.01 -21.11
CA GLY A 154 -8.52 9.58 -21.65
C GLY A 154 -9.52 10.07 -20.61
N SER A 155 -9.19 10.06 -19.31
CA SER A 155 -10.01 10.67 -18.27
C SER A 155 -9.53 12.11 -17.94
N ASP A 156 -10.45 12.96 -17.46
CA ASP A 156 -10.11 14.31 -16.97
C ASP A 156 -9.40 14.31 -15.59
N VAL A 157 -9.00 13.11 -15.14
CA VAL A 157 -8.44 12.89 -13.80
C VAL A 157 -6.97 12.63 -13.91
N ASN A 158 -6.17 13.53 -13.37
CA ASN A 158 -4.72 13.38 -13.28
C ASN A 158 -4.27 13.27 -11.82
N THR A 159 -3.34 12.36 -11.56
CA THR A 159 -2.54 12.40 -10.32
C THR A 159 -1.50 13.51 -10.42
N LEU A 160 -0.95 13.91 -9.28
CA LEU A 160 0.06 14.98 -9.27
C LEU A 160 1.29 14.65 -10.16
N PRO A 161 1.91 13.45 -10.08
CA PRO A 161 3.00 13.08 -10.96
C PRO A 161 2.59 13.07 -12.44
N LEU A 162 1.39 12.61 -12.75
CA LEU A 162 0.90 12.60 -14.13
C LEU A 162 0.67 14.02 -14.65
N ALA A 163 0.14 14.93 -13.83
CA ALA A 163 -0.03 16.32 -14.19
C ALA A 163 1.31 17.03 -14.43
N GLN A 164 2.37 16.64 -13.73
CA GLN A 164 3.73 17.20 -13.94
C GLN A 164 4.29 16.88 -15.32
N MET A 165 3.89 15.79 -15.96
CA MET A 165 4.30 15.45 -17.32
C MET A 165 3.80 16.46 -18.37
N THR A 166 2.75 17.24 -18.06
CA THR A 166 2.23 18.29 -18.97
C THR A 166 3.21 19.43 -19.19
N PHE A 167 4.20 19.61 -18.30
CA PHE A 167 5.27 20.60 -18.49
C PHE A 167 6.38 20.16 -19.46
N GLN A 168 6.37 18.86 -19.82
CA GLN A 168 7.22 18.28 -20.83
C GLN A 168 6.40 18.18 -22.13
N THR A 169 6.69 19.00 -23.09
CA THR A 169 6.02 19.00 -24.40
C THR A 169 6.92 18.38 -25.46
N GLN A 170 6.31 17.99 -26.58
CA GLN A 170 7.03 17.45 -27.74
C GLN A 170 8.06 18.43 -28.33
N PHE A 171 7.87 19.74 -28.13
CA PHE A 171 8.68 20.82 -28.70
C PHE A 171 9.55 21.55 -27.67
N GLY A 172 9.54 21.09 -26.42
CA GLY A 172 10.37 21.67 -25.36
C GLY A 172 9.81 21.43 -23.96
N THR A 173 10.65 21.69 -22.96
CA THR A 173 10.29 21.60 -21.55
C THR A 173 10.30 22.99 -20.93
N ASN A 174 9.21 23.36 -20.29
CA ASN A 174 9.19 24.58 -19.47
C ASN A 174 9.85 24.28 -18.13
N TYR A 175 11.18 24.39 -18.08
CA TYR A 175 11.99 24.06 -16.91
C TYR A 175 11.57 24.80 -15.65
N ASN A 176 11.22 26.09 -15.76
CA ASN A 176 10.85 26.90 -14.60
C ASN A 176 9.58 26.38 -13.93
N LEU A 177 8.53 26.08 -14.71
CA LEU A 177 7.29 25.52 -14.20
C LEU A 177 7.45 24.07 -13.75
N ALA A 178 8.23 23.28 -14.48
CA ALA A 178 8.53 21.90 -14.11
C ALA A 178 9.22 21.83 -12.73
N PHE A 179 10.33 22.57 -12.55
CA PHE A 179 11.03 22.58 -11.25
C PHE A 179 10.18 23.16 -10.11
N ALA A 180 9.42 24.23 -10.37
CA ALA A 180 8.51 24.76 -9.36
C ALA A 180 7.46 23.72 -8.93
N SER A 181 6.89 22.98 -9.89
CA SER A 181 5.92 21.92 -9.59
C SER A 181 6.54 20.76 -8.82
N TYR A 182 7.78 20.37 -9.14
CA TYR A 182 8.50 19.32 -8.44
C TYR A 182 8.80 19.70 -6.98
N LEU A 183 9.24 20.94 -6.75
CA LEU A 183 9.44 21.45 -5.39
C LEU A 183 8.16 21.46 -4.59
N LEU A 184 7.05 21.93 -5.17
CA LEU A 184 5.74 21.92 -4.50
C LEU A 184 5.25 20.49 -4.21
N ALA A 185 5.50 19.53 -5.10
CA ALA A 185 5.15 18.13 -4.89
C ALA A 185 6.04 17.44 -3.83
N LEU A 186 7.30 17.89 -3.69
CA LEU A 186 8.23 17.36 -2.70
C LEU A 186 7.82 17.74 -1.27
N LEU A 187 7.30 18.94 -1.06
CA LEU A 187 7.00 19.46 0.29
C LEU A 187 6.06 18.56 1.11
N PRO A 188 4.89 18.14 0.62
CA PRO A 188 3.99 17.28 1.40
C PRO A 188 4.62 15.96 1.79
N ILE A 189 5.36 15.33 0.87
CA ILE A 189 5.98 14.04 1.12
C ILE A 189 7.17 14.14 2.09
N LEU A 190 7.92 15.24 1.99
CA LEU A 190 9.01 15.53 2.92
C LEU A 190 8.49 15.75 4.35
N ILE A 191 7.43 16.55 4.51
CA ILE A 191 6.77 16.77 5.80
C ILE A 191 6.27 15.44 6.37
N PHE A 192 5.58 14.65 5.55
CA PHE A 192 5.08 13.34 5.95
C PHE A 192 6.23 12.40 6.38
N TYR A 193 7.33 12.36 5.62
CA TYR A 193 8.52 11.58 5.96
C TYR A 193 9.13 12.02 7.31
N LEU A 194 9.32 13.33 7.52
CA LEU A 194 9.89 13.86 8.76
C LEU A 194 9.04 13.50 10.00
N ILE A 195 7.71 13.48 9.85
CA ILE A 195 6.81 13.07 10.93
C ILE A 195 6.92 11.56 11.21
N CYS A 196 7.03 10.76 10.15
CA CYS A 196 6.93 9.30 10.23
C CYS A 196 8.28 8.57 10.30
N GLN A 197 9.43 9.26 10.16
CA GLN A 197 10.75 8.63 10.08
C GLN A 197 11.09 7.72 11.28
N LYS A 198 10.69 8.09 12.50
CA LYS A 198 10.91 7.27 13.70
C LYS A 198 10.15 5.94 13.64
N GLN A 199 8.91 5.96 13.12
CA GLN A 199 8.10 4.76 12.98
C GLN A 199 8.66 3.84 11.89
N ILE A 200 9.21 4.40 10.80
CA ILE A 200 9.85 3.64 9.73
C ILE A 200 11.06 2.87 10.29
N LEU A 201 11.94 3.58 10.98
CA LEU A 201 13.15 2.98 11.56
C LEU A 201 12.80 1.87 12.55
N ASN A 202 11.86 2.13 13.47
CA ASN A 202 11.43 1.14 14.45
C ASN A 202 10.75 -0.09 13.81
N GLY A 203 9.96 0.11 12.75
CA GLY A 203 9.28 -0.98 12.06
C GLY A 203 10.24 -1.87 11.24
N VAL A 204 11.19 -1.26 10.55
CA VAL A 204 12.19 -1.98 9.73
C VAL A 204 13.20 -2.70 10.63
N VAL A 205 13.73 -2.03 11.66
CA VAL A 205 14.70 -2.62 12.58
C VAL A 205 14.09 -3.80 13.35
N ASN A 206 12.89 -3.64 13.90
CA ASN A 206 12.22 -4.73 14.64
C ASN A 206 11.76 -5.88 13.73
N GLY A 207 11.64 -5.66 12.41
CA GLY A 207 11.33 -6.71 11.43
C GLY A 207 12.57 -7.43 10.87
N ALA A 208 13.75 -6.80 10.96
CA ALA A 208 14.99 -7.31 10.36
C ALA A 208 15.95 -7.96 11.38
N VAL A 209 15.80 -7.65 12.67
CA VAL A 209 16.68 -8.21 13.72
C VAL A 209 16.02 -9.46 14.28
N LYS A 210 16.54 -10.60 13.90
CA LYS A 210 16.54 -11.85 14.63
C LYS A 210 17.97 -12.19 14.98
#